data_f27d0a853c60263654c6f85532a8ddcb
#
_entry.id   f27d0a853c60263654c6f85532a8ddcb
#
_cell.length_a   1.000
_cell.length_b   1.000
_cell.length_c   1.000
_cell.angle_alpha   90.00
_cell.angle_beta   90.00
_cell.angle_gamma   90.00
#
_symmetry.space_group_name_H-M   'P 1'
#
loop_
_entity.id
_entity.type
_entity.pdbx_description
1 polymer ?
#
loop_
_entity_poly.entity_id
_entity_poly.type
_entity_poly.pdbx_seq_one_letter_code
_entity_poly.pdbx_strand_id
1 'polypeptide(L)'
;MIADNKAIKKRIIELQAKLNIIFPQLYIDFLAKINDGDVYEVDDSGICLYSYSDLEERNQTYQIKDFEPNYFMIGQDGDLGYFINVGNPTDNSIYSNDLGALGSLEMEKESNNIFDFIGQNEK
;
A
#
# COMPACT_ATOMS: atom_id res chain seq x y z
N MET A 1 6.41 23.85 -1.20
CA MET A 1 6.95 23.37 -2.46
C MET A 1 6.24 22.08 -2.89
N ILE A 2 5.85 22.00 -4.12
CA ILE A 2 5.20 20.80 -4.64
C ILE A 2 6.27 19.72 -4.85
N ALA A 3 5.99 18.49 -4.41
CA ALA A 3 6.89 17.38 -4.61
C ALA A 3 7.12 17.15 -6.12
N ASP A 4 8.34 16.79 -6.49
CA ASP A 4 8.66 16.45 -7.86
C ASP A 4 8.08 15.06 -8.17
N ASN A 5 6.87 15.04 -8.73
CA ASN A 5 6.17 13.80 -9.02
C ASN A 5 6.92 12.91 -10.00
N LYS A 6 7.73 13.47 -10.88
CA LYS A 6 8.51 12.68 -11.84
C LYS A 6 9.62 11.91 -11.14
N ALA A 7 10.32 12.53 -10.19
CA ALA A 7 11.38 11.87 -9.44
C ALA A 7 10.80 10.74 -8.58
N ILE A 8 9.67 10.99 -7.92
CA ILE A 8 9.00 9.97 -7.10
C ILE A 8 8.51 8.81 -7.97
N LYS A 9 7.86 9.11 -9.10
CA LYS A 9 7.39 8.07 -10.02
C LYS A 9 8.53 7.20 -10.53
N LYS A 10 9.68 7.79 -10.84
CA LYS A 10 10.86 7.04 -11.27
C LYS A 10 11.31 6.06 -10.17
N ARG A 11 11.35 6.52 -8.92
CA ARG A 11 11.73 5.67 -7.79
C ARG A 11 10.73 4.55 -7.55
N ILE A 12 9.45 4.82 -7.74
CA ILE A 12 8.40 3.79 -7.64
C ILE A 12 8.62 2.71 -8.71
N ILE A 13 8.93 3.10 -9.94
CA ILE A 13 9.23 2.16 -11.02
C ILE A 13 10.46 1.33 -10.68
N GLU A 14 11.50 1.96 -10.15
CA GLU A 14 12.72 1.26 -9.73
C GLU A 14 12.44 0.24 -8.62
N LEU A 15 11.59 0.61 -7.65
CA LEU A 15 11.20 -0.29 -6.57
C LEU A 15 10.43 -1.49 -7.11
N GLN A 16 9.49 -1.28 -8.03
CA GLN A 16 8.74 -2.36 -8.67
C GLN A 16 9.68 -3.33 -9.40
N ALA A 17 10.67 -2.79 -10.12
CA ALA A 17 11.65 -3.61 -10.83
C ALA A 17 12.51 -4.41 -9.85
N LYS A 18 12.95 -3.77 -8.77
CA LYS A 18 13.76 -4.43 -7.74
C LYS A 18 13.02 -5.58 -7.07
N LEU A 19 11.74 -5.39 -6.78
CA LEU A 19 10.92 -6.39 -6.09
C LEU A 19 10.23 -7.36 -7.07
N ASN A 20 10.34 -7.11 -8.38
CA ASN A 20 9.72 -7.91 -9.42
C ASN A 20 8.19 -7.99 -9.25
N ILE A 21 7.57 -6.84 -9.01
CA ILE A 21 6.12 -6.72 -8.86
C ILE A 21 5.63 -5.51 -9.68
N ILE A 22 4.31 -5.46 -9.90
CA ILE A 22 3.66 -4.34 -10.59
C ILE A 22 2.55 -3.82 -9.69
N PHE A 23 2.59 -2.52 -9.37
CA PHE A 23 1.55 -1.87 -8.58
C PHE A 23 0.36 -1.49 -9.46
N PRO A 24 -0.87 -1.55 -8.93
CA PRO A 24 -2.03 -0.97 -9.59
C PRO A 24 -1.83 0.52 -9.85
N GLN A 25 -2.32 1.01 -10.99
CA GLN A 25 -2.04 2.38 -11.44
C GLN A 25 -2.54 3.44 -10.47
N LEU A 26 -3.74 3.28 -9.92
CA LEU A 26 -4.30 4.28 -9.01
C LEU A 26 -3.49 4.38 -7.72
N TYR A 27 -2.92 3.27 -7.26
CA TYR A 27 -2.01 3.31 -6.11
C TYR A 27 -0.72 4.06 -6.44
N ILE A 28 -0.16 3.86 -7.64
CA ILE A 28 1.03 4.62 -8.08
C ILE A 28 0.72 6.12 -8.07
N ASP A 29 -0.44 6.51 -8.60
CA ASP A 29 -0.85 7.91 -8.66
C ASP A 29 -0.97 8.53 -7.27
N PHE A 30 -1.50 7.78 -6.31
CA PHE A 30 -1.58 8.20 -4.91
C PHE A 30 -0.20 8.32 -4.28
N LEU A 31 0.61 7.27 -4.41
CA LEU A 31 1.93 7.19 -3.78
C LEU A 31 2.85 8.32 -4.27
N ALA A 32 2.73 8.69 -5.53
CA ALA A 32 3.52 9.78 -6.12
C ALA A 32 3.21 11.15 -5.51
N LYS A 33 2.10 11.27 -4.77
CA LYS A 33 1.71 12.53 -4.11
C LYS A 33 2.21 12.63 -2.67
N ILE A 34 2.74 11.53 -2.12
CA ILE A 34 3.24 11.51 -0.74
C ILE A 34 4.73 11.82 -0.76
N ASN A 35 5.15 12.73 0.12
CA ASN A 35 6.58 13.03 0.27
C ASN A 35 7.32 11.82 0.81
N ASP A 36 8.56 11.65 0.34
CA ASP A 36 9.42 10.58 0.82
C ASP A 36 9.64 10.68 2.32
N GLY A 37 9.44 9.57 3.02
CA GLY A 37 9.60 9.48 4.46
C GLY A 37 8.38 9.90 5.27
N ASP A 38 7.37 10.48 4.62
CA ASP A 38 6.15 10.91 5.30
C ASP A 38 5.11 9.80 5.29
N VAL A 39 4.55 9.51 6.45
CA VAL A 39 3.39 8.62 6.57
C VAL A 39 2.14 9.46 6.29
N TYR A 40 1.24 8.93 5.46
CA TYR A 40 -0.04 9.57 5.23
C TYR A 40 -1.06 9.02 6.24
N GLU A 41 -1.49 9.85 7.17
CA GLU A 41 -2.52 9.48 8.13
C GLU A 41 -3.89 9.79 7.54
N VAL A 42 -4.76 8.77 7.49
CA VAL A 42 -6.15 8.97 7.08
C VAL A 42 -6.88 9.55 8.29
N ASP A 43 -7.37 10.76 8.13
CA ASP A 43 -7.90 11.66 9.16
C ASP A 43 -8.66 10.95 10.28
N ASP A 44 -8.16 11.06 11.52
CA ASP A 44 -8.74 10.52 12.75
C ASP A 44 -9.14 9.04 12.73
N SER A 45 -8.72 8.29 11.72
CA SER A 45 -9.11 6.89 11.58
C SER A 45 -8.19 5.90 12.27
N GLY A 46 -6.95 6.31 12.55
CA GLY A 46 -5.89 5.41 13.01
C GLY A 46 -5.13 4.72 11.89
N ILE A 47 -5.56 4.89 10.64
CA ILE A 47 -4.94 4.26 9.49
C ILE A 47 -3.74 5.08 9.03
N CYS A 48 -2.58 4.43 8.91
CA CYS A 48 -1.36 5.03 8.40
C CYS A 48 -0.96 4.34 7.10
N LEU A 49 -0.78 5.11 6.03
CA LEU A 49 -0.32 4.63 4.73
C LEU A 49 1.14 5.05 4.54
N TYR A 50 1.98 4.11 4.10
CA TYR A 50 3.42 4.33 4.01
C TYR A 50 3.83 5.11 2.77
N SER A 51 4.94 5.87 2.88
CA SER A 51 5.62 6.41 1.71
C SER A 51 6.43 5.29 1.03
N TYR A 52 6.90 5.54 -0.20
CA TYR A 52 7.62 4.50 -0.95
C TYR A 52 8.89 4.03 -0.23
N SER A 53 9.53 4.90 0.55
CA SER A 53 10.79 4.55 1.25
C SER A 53 10.61 3.54 2.37
N ASP A 54 9.39 3.42 2.91
CA ASP A 54 9.11 2.48 4.01
C ASP A 54 8.50 1.16 3.54
N LEU A 55 8.04 1.10 2.29
CA LEU A 55 7.30 -0.05 1.79
C LEU A 55 8.09 -1.36 1.86
N GLU A 56 9.32 -1.35 1.36
CA GLU A 56 10.13 -2.56 1.32
C GLU A 56 10.38 -3.12 2.72
N GLU A 57 10.80 -2.27 3.64
CA GLU A 57 11.11 -2.65 5.01
C GLU A 57 9.87 -3.20 5.72
N ARG A 58 8.71 -2.56 5.56
CA ARG A 58 7.47 -3.02 6.21
C ARG A 58 7.01 -4.37 5.68
N ASN A 59 7.13 -4.59 4.39
CA ASN A 59 6.78 -5.88 3.80
C ASN A 59 7.75 -6.99 4.22
N GLN A 60 9.03 -6.67 4.41
CA GLN A 60 10.00 -7.62 4.93
C GLN A 60 9.75 -7.94 6.40
N THR A 61 9.46 -6.94 7.21
CA THR A 61 9.21 -7.10 8.64
C THR A 61 8.06 -8.07 8.91
N TYR A 62 6.98 -7.97 8.15
CA TYR A 62 5.82 -8.83 8.31
C TYR A 62 5.84 -10.06 7.41
N GLN A 63 6.91 -10.26 6.62
CA GLN A 63 7.09 -11.42 5.74
C GLN A 63 5.91 -11.60 4.78
N ILE A 64 5.42 -10.48 4.22
CA ILE A 64 4.22 -10.47 3.38
C ILE A 64 4.38 -11.40 2.18
N LYS A 65 5.52 -11.36 1.50
CA LYS A 65 5.77 -12.19 0.33
C LYS A 65 5.65 -13.68 0.65
N ASP A 66 6.05 -14.09 1.84
CA ASP A 66 6.02 -15.50 2.25
C ASP A 66 4.59 -15.97 2.54
N PHE A 67 3.77 -15.13 3.14
CA PHE A 67 2.41 -15.48 3.55
C PHE A 67 1.35 -15.12 2.52
N GLU A 68 1.53 -14.00 1.80
CA GLU A 68 0.56 -13.47 0.84
C GLU A 68 1.28 -13.03 -0.43
N PRO A 69 1.79 -13.96 -1.25
CA PRO A 69 2.67 -13.61 -2.40
C PRO A 69 2.01 -12.75 -3.47
N ASN A 70 0.68 -12.71 -3.54
CA ASN A 70 -0.06 -11.89 -4.51
C ASN A 70 -0.41 -10.50 -3.99
N TYR A 71 -0.02 -10.17 -2.75
CA TYR A 71 -0.38 -8.93 -2.11
C TYR A 71 0.86 -8.19 -1.62
N PHE A 72 0.70 -6.87 -1.44
CA PHE A 72 1.76 -6.01 -0.96
C PHE A 72 1.17 -5.04 0.07
N MET A 73 1.79 -4.97 1.23
CA MET A 73 1.29 -4.16 2.33
C MET A 73 1.62 -2.68 2.11
N ILE A 74 0.59 -1.83 2.22
CA ILE A 74 0.72 -0.39 1.97
C ILE A 74 0.45 0.47 3.20
N GLY A 75 -0.05 -0.12 4.28
CA GLY A 75 -0.35 0.61 5.49
C GLY A 75 -0.90 -0.29 6.57
N GLN A 76 -1.25 0.31 7.70
CA GLN A 76 -1.81 -0.44 8.83
C GLN A 76 -2.58 0.47 9.80
N ASP A 77 -3.44 -0.16 10.57
CA ASP A 77 -4.08 0.40 11.76
C ASP A 77 -3.87 -0.63 12.87
N GLY A 78 -2.84 -0.43 13.68
CA GLY A 78 -2.44 -1.41 14.67
C GLY A 78 -2.10 -2.76 14.03
N ASP A 79 -2.82 -3.81 14.40
CA ASP A 79 -2.60 -5.16 13.89
C ASP A 79 -3.37 -5.47 12.60
N LEU A 80 -4.13 -4.51 12.07
CA LEU A 80 -4.83 -4.66 10.79
C LEU A 80 -3.99 -4.06 9.67
N GLY A 81 -3.58 -4.89 8.71
CA GLY A 81 -2.81 -4.45 7.56
C GLY A 81 -3.71 -4.11 6.37
N TYR A 82 -3.24 -3.20 5.52
CA TYR A 82 -3.90 -2.84 4.26
C TYR A 82 -3.00 -3.19 3.09
N PHE A 83 -3.59 -3.69 2.01
CA PHE A 83 -2.87 -4.35 0.93
C PHE A 83 -3.40 -3.95 -0.43
N ILE A 84 -2.50 -4.00 -1.43
CA ILE A 84 -2.86 -3.94 -2.86
C ILE A 84 -2.59 -5.31 -3.48
N ASN A 85 -3.24 -5.58 -4.61
CA ASN A 85 -3.07 -6.83 -5.35
C ASN A 85 -1.95 -6.65 -6.39
N VAL A 86 -0.81 -7.28 -6.16
CA VAL A 86 0.31 -7.24 -7.10
C VAL A 86 0.33 -8.46 -8.02
N GLY A 87 -0.53 -9.44 -7.77
CA GLY A 87 -0.74 -10.59 -8.67
C GLY A 87 -1.65 -10.25 -9.84
N ASN A 88 -2.47 -9.22 -9.70
CA ASN A 88 -3.34 -8.71 -10.77
C ASN A 88 -3.36 -7.17 -10.72
N PRO A 89 -2.43 -6.50 -11.41
CA PRO A 89 -2.32 -5.04 -11.31
C PRO A 89 -3.47 -4.26 -11.94
N THR A 90 -4.39 -4.93 -12.65
CA THR A 90 -5.62 -4.28 -13.12
C THR A 90 -6.66 -4.15 -12.01
N ASP A 91 -6.47 -4.85 -10.89
CA ASP A 91 -7.32 -4.74 -9.72
C ASP A 91 -6.80 -3.61 -8.82
N ASN A 92 -7.47 -2.48 -8.81
CA ASN A 92 -7.10 -1.31 -8.01
C ASN A 92 -7.64 -1.37 -6.58
N SER A 93 -8.32 -2.44 -6.21
CA SER A 93 -8.98 -2.57 -4.90
C SER A 93 -7.99 -2.54 -3.75
N ILE A 94 -8.47 -2.06 -2.60
CA ILE A 94 -7.72 -2.09 -1.35
C ILE A 94 -8.29 -3.22 -0.50
N TYR A 95 -7.40 -4.00 0.08
CA TYR A 95 -7.75 -5.16 0.90
C TYR A 95 -7.21 -5.00 2.31
N SER A 96 -7.77 -5.76 3.24
CA SER A 96 -7.26 -5.80 4.62
C SER A 96 -7.15 -7.22 5.11
N ASN A 97 -6.28 -7.42 6.10
CA ASN A 97 -6.16 -8.68 6.81
C ASN A 97 -5.49 -8.44 8.15
N ASP A 98 -5.81 -9.28 9.11
CA ASP A 98 -5.14 -9.29 10.40
C ASP A 98 -3.69 -9.73 10.21
N LEU A 99 -2.74 -8.93 10.68
CA LEU A 99 -1.32 -9.22 10.53
C LEU A 99 -0.89 -10.48 11.29
N GLY A 100 -1.65 -10.88 12.31
CA GLY A 100 -1.41 -12.13 13.03
C GLY A 100 -2.01 -13.36 12.35
N ALA A 101 -2.79 -13.19 11.27
CA ALA A 101 -3.49 -14.27 10.59
C ALA A 101 -3.15 -14.36 9.10
N LEU A 102 -2.03 -13.77 8.68
CA LEU A 102 -1.59 -13.82 7.29
C LEU A 102 -1.39 -15.26 6.84
N GLY A 103 -1.87 -15.57 5.64
CA GLY A 103 -1.82 -16.92 5.09
C GLY A 103 -2.92 -17.85 5.61
N SER A 104 -3.66 -17.45 6.64
CA SER A 104 -4.72 -18.25 7.26
C SER A 104 -6.12 -17.76 6.93
N LEU A 105 -6.30 -16.44 6.87
CA LEU A 105 -7.57 -15.81 6.53
C LEU A 105 -7.52 -15.18 5.15
N GLU A 106 -8.67 -15.16 4.48
CA GLU A 106 -8.77 -14.49 3.18
C GLU A 106 -8.72 -12.97 3.35
N MET A 107 -8.16 -12.29 2.34
CA MET A 107 -8.18 -10.84 2.28
C MET A 107 -9.60 -10.32 2.17
N GLU A 108 -9.93 -9.28 2.92
CA GLU A 108 -11.22 -8.59 2.81
C GLU A 108 -11.07 -7.37 1.91
N LYS A 109 -12.00 -7.21 0.97
CA LYS A 109 -12.00 -6.02 0.13
C LYS A 109 -12.61 -4.85 0.90
N GLU A 110 -11.83 -3.77 1.02
CA GLU A 110 -12.26 -2.56 1.72
C GLU A 110 -12.86 -1.52 0.80
N SER A 111 -12.31 -1.39 -0.42
CA SER A 111 -12.77 -0.37 -1.37
C SER A 111 -12.32 -0.72 -2.78
N ASN A 112 -12.84 0.01 -3.78
CA ASN A 112 -12.50 -0.21 -5.18
C ASN A 112 -11.15 0.37 -5.59
N ASN A 113 -10.63 1.35 -4.85
CA ASN A 113 -9.33 1.96 -5.09
C ASN A 113 -8.89 2.77 -3.87
N ILE A 114 -7.63 3.24 -3.89
CA ILE A 114 -7.05 3.96 -2.76
C ILE A 114 -7.75 5.29 -2.47
N PHE A 115 -8.23 5.98 -3.50
CA PHE A 115 -8.88 7.27 -3.30
C PHE A 115 -10.24 7.10 -2.64
N ASP A 116 -11.01 6.09 -3.05
CA ASP A 116 -12.28 5.74 -2.39
C ASP A 116 -12.04 5.27 -0.96
N PHE A 117 -10.98 4.50 -0.76
CA PHE A 117 -10.60 4.03 0.57
C PHE A 117 -10.34 5.19 1.53
N ILE A 118 -9.57 6.17 1.09
CA ILE A 118 -9.29 7.36 1.90
C ILE A 118 -10.58 8.13 2.18
N GLY A 119 -11.39 8.36 1.15
CA GLY A 119 -12.64 9.12 1.28
C GLY A 119 -13.63 8.50 2.27
N GLN A 120 -13.77 7.17 2.25
CA GLN A 120 -14.71 6.49 3.14
C GLN A 120 -14.24 6.42 4.59
N ASN A 121 -12.94 6.59 4.85
CA ASN A 121 -12.36 6.55 6.19
C ASN A 121 -12.06 7.93 6.78
N GLU A 122 -12.18 8.99 5.99
CA GLU A 122 -12.03 10.36 6.49
C GLU A 122 -13.25 10.76 7.31
N LYS A 123 -13.01 11.55 8.35
CA LYS A 123 -14.07 12.02 9.23
C LYS A 123 -14.26 13.52 9.17
#